data_6f0d86a0c3a7417948ab5d909027f8f2
#
_entry.id   6f0d86a0c3a7417948ab5d909027f8f2
#
_cell.length_a   1.000
_cell.length_b   1.000
_cell.length_c   1.000
_cell.angle_alpha   90.00
_cell.angle_beta   90.00
_cell.angle_gamma   90.00
#
_symmetry.space_group_name_H-M   'P 1'
#
loop_
_entity.id
_entity.type
_entity.pdbx_description
1 polymer ?
#
loop_
_entity_poly.entity_id
_entity_poly.type
_entity_poly.pdbx_seq_one_letter_code
_entity_poly.pdbx_strand_id
1 'polypeptide(L)'
;MIVVRDTETLKGKRLVATIGFFDGVHLGHRFLIHELKQVAEAAGLPSAVITFPEHPRAVLHADYQPKLLNSFEEKLKHLASTGIDYCIVLDFTLELSRLTAKEFITTVLADRLHVDTLLIGYDHRFGYNREDGFEQYVTYGEACDMRVIKASQYSEGEAAVSSSEIRKLLAECRVEEAAHLLTYPYGLKGSIVSGYKVGRKLGFPTANIQVDEPFKIIPGIGVYAVRVYLNGQRYKGMLYIGNRPTLDNGDNITLEVNILNFSGNIYNNEITVTFIQHVRGDIKFDTLDQLIDQLKKDRETVDRILTE
;
A
#
# COMPACT_ATOMS: atom_id res chain seq x y z
N MET A 1 5.61 -7.82 -16.19
CA MET A 1 4.73 -8.63 -15.33
C MET A 1 3.39 -8.87 -16.02
N ILE A 2 2.97 -10.12 -16.10
CA ILE A 2 1.65 -10.54 -16.62
C ILE A 2 0.74 -10.78 -15.41
N VAL A 3 -0.44 -10.15 -15.39
CA VAL A 3 -1.45 -10.38 -14.35
C VAL A 3 -2.36 -11.52 -14.79
N VAL A 4 -2.40 -12.59 -14.01
CA VAL A 4 -3.17 -13.80 -14.27
C VAL A 4 -4.35 -13.88 -13.31
N ARG A 5 -5.59 -13.84 -13.84
CA ARG A 5 -6.83 -14.09 -13.10
C ARG A 5 -7.44 -15.42 -13.48
N ASP A 6 -7.29 -15.82 -14.74
CA ASP A 6 -7.68 -17.12 -15.23
C ASP A 6 -6.48 -18.07 -15.23
N THR A 7 -6.49 -19.01 -14.28
CA THR A 7 -5.38 -19.96 -14.07
C THR A 7 -5.21 -20.96 -15.19
N GLU A 8 -6.19 -21.17 -16.06
CA GLU A 8 -6.07 -22.02 -17.26
C GLU A 8 -4.95 -21.52 -18.21
N THR A 9 -4.64 -20.22 -18.16
CA THR A 9 -3.54 -19.63 -18.96
C THR A 9 -2.15 -20.09 -18.51
N LEU A 10 -2.04 -20.70 -17.33
CA LEU A 10 -0.82 -21.28 -16.79
C LEU A 10 -0.62 -22.75 -17.14
N LYS A 11 -1.60 -23.37 -17.79
CA LYS A 11 -1.55 -24.80 -18.12
C LYS A 11 -0.27 -25.16 -18.89
N GLY A 12 0.45 -26.15 -18.37
CA GLY A 12 1.72 -26.61 -18.92
C GLY A 12 2.94 -25.72 -18.60
N LYS A 13 2.79 -24.67 -17.76
CA LYS A 13 3.90 -23.82 -17.32
C LYS A 13 4.23 -24.13 -15.87
N ARG A 14 5.46 -24.55 -15.61
CA ARG A 14 5.97 -24.65 -14.23
C ARG A 14 6.49 -23.29 -13.77
N LEU A 15 6.28 -22.94 -12.50
CA LEU A 15 6.57 -21.63 -11.93
C LEU A 15 7.36 -21.75 -10.64
N VAL A 16 8.24 -20.79 -10.38
CA VAL A 16 8.74 -20.54 -9.03
C VAL A 16 7.89 -19.43 -8.42
N ALA A 17 7.22 -19.72 -7.30
CA ALA A 17 6.22 -18.82 -6.75
C ALA A 17 6.45 -18.48 -5.29
N THR A 18 5.94 -17.34 -4.87
CA THR A 18 5.71 -16.96 -3.47
C THR A 18 4.29 -16.50 -3.28
N ILE A 19 3.76 -16.62 -2.05
CA ILE A 19 2.39 -16.24 -1.73
C ILE A 19 2.35 -15.22 -0.60
N GLY A 20 1.48 -14.21 -0.72
CA GLY A 20 1.27 -13.21 0.31
C GLY A 20 0.24 -12.16 -0.10
N PHE A 21 -0.17 -11.33 0.86
CA PHE A 21 -1.05 -10.20 0.58
C PHE A 21 -0.29 -9.02 -0.04
N PHE A 22 0.99 -8.85 0.28
CA PHE A 22 1.91 -7.83 -0.26
C PHE A 22 1.42 -6.39 -0.12
N ASP A 23 0.79 -6.05 1.01
CA ASP A 23 0.37 -4.68 1.26
C ASP A 23 1.57 -3.74 1.43
N GLY A 24 1.63 -2.70 0.61
CA GLY A 24 2.73 -1.74 0.57
C GLY A 24 3.91 -2.15 -0.30
N VAL A 25 4.05 -3.42 -0.71
CA VAL A 25 5.22 -3.92 -1.49
C VAL A 25 6.55 -3.34 -0.98
N HIS A 26 6.69 -3.29 0.36
CA HIS A 26 7.79 -2.66 1.09
C HIS A 26 9.13 -3.40 0.93
N LEU A 27 10.20 -2.88 1.49
CA LEU A 27 11.57 -3.44 1.41
C LEU A 27 11.61 -4.95 1.70
N GLY A 28 10.95 -5.44 2.74
CA GLY A 28 10.89 -6.88 3.03
C GLY A 28 10.21 -7.70 1.94
N HIS A 29 9.13 -7.18 1.34
CA HIS A 29 8.49 -7.83 0.19
C HIS A 29 9.39 -7.83 -1.05
N ARG A 30 10.07 -6.71 -1.32
CA ARG A 30 11.00 -6.59 -2.44
C ARG A 30 12.21 -7.51 -2.30
N PHE A 31 12.71 -7.67 -1.09
CA PHE A 31 13.78 -8.62 -0.79
C PHE A 31 13.32 -10.06 -1.08
N LEU A 32 12.15 -10.47 -0.56
CA LEU A 32 11.58 -11.79 -0.85
C LEU A 32 11.41 -12.03 -2.37
N ILE A 33 10.91 -11.03 -3.10
CA ILE A 33 10.75 -11.12 -4.56
C ILE A 33 12.11 -11.18 -5.28
N HIS A 34 13.12 -10.51 -4.76
CA HIS A 34 14.48 -10.60 -5.30
C HIS A 34 15.04 -12.01 -5.16
N GLU A 35 14.96 -12.62 -3.97
CA GLU A 35 15.36 -14.02 -3.77
C GLU A 35 14.56 -14.98 -4.66
N LEU A 36 13.23 -14.77 -4.75
CA LEU A 36 12.37 -15.56 -5.64
C LEU A 36 12.87 -15.54 -7.08
N LYS A 37 13.24 -14.38 -7.60
CA LYS A 37 13.75 -14.22 -8.96
C LYS A 37 15.08 -14.95 -9.16
N GLN A 38 15.97 -14.91 -8.17
CA GLN A 38 17.23 -15.67 -8.22
C GLN A 38 16.98 -17.18 -8.28
N VAL A 39 16.05 -17.69 -7.47
CA VAL A 39 15.66 -19.10 -7.50
C VAL A 39 15.04 -19.47 -8.85
N ALA A 40 14.18 -18.61 -9.39
CA ALA A 40 13.52 -18.82 -10.68
C ALA A 40 14.55 -18.84 -11.84
N GLU A 41 15.49 -17.91 -11.86
CA GLU A 41 16.57 -17.85 -12.84
C GLU A 41 17.45 -19.11 -12.78
N ALA A 42 17.84 -19.54 -11.59
CA ALA A 42 18.63 -20.76 -11.39
C ALA A 42 17.91 -22.03 -11.84
N ALA A 43 16.57 -22.06 -11.74
CA ALA A 43 15.73 -23.16 -12.20
C ALA A 43 15.37 -23.08 -13.70
N GLY A 44 15.67 -21.97 -14.37
CA GLY A 44 15.21 -21.72 -15.75
C GLY A 44 13.69 -21.62 -15.89
N LEU A 45 13.00 -21.20 -14.81
CA LEU A 45 11.55 -21.11 -14.72
C LEU A 45 11.10 -19.65 -14.51
N PRO A 46 9.90 -19.27 -14.93
CA PRO A 46 9.37 -17.96 -14.64
C PRO A 46 9.02 -17.78 -13.17
N SER A 47 9.18 -16.57 -12.69
CA SER A 47 8.89 -16.13 -11.32
C SER A 47 7.45 -15.64 -11.18
N ALA A 48 6.78 -15.97 -10.06
CA ALA A 48 5.39 -15.60 -9.82
C ALA A 48 5.15 -15.15 -8.37
N VAL A 49 4.38 -14.08 -8.22
CA VAL A 49 3.75 -13.70 -6.95
C VAL A 49 2.29 -14.12 -6.98
N ILE A 50 1.86 -14.86 -5.97
CA ILE A 50 0.45 -15.21 -5.75
C ILE A 50 -0.09 -14.24 -4.69
N THR A 51 -1.15 -13.50 -5.02
CA THR A 51 -1.74 -12.50 -4.13
C THR A 51 -3.27 -12.46 -4.23
N PHE A 52 -3.90 -11.66 -3.38
CA PHE A 52 -5.35 -11.53 -3.26
C PHE A 52 -5.80 -10.09 -3.52
N PRO A 53 -6.93 -9.85 -4.19
CA PRO A 53 -7.46 -8.50 -4.39
C PRO A 53 -7.92 -7.88 -3.07
N GLU A 54 -8.59 -8.68 -2.21
CA GLU A 54 -9.10 -8.26 -0.92
C GLU A 54 -8.27 -8.84 0.23
N HIS A 55 -8.26 -8.13 1.36
CA HIS A 55 -7.53 -8.59 2.54
C HIS A 55 -8.22 -9.84 3.13
N PRO A 56 -7.52 -10.97 3.34
CA PRO A 56 -8.12 -12.22 3.82
C PRO A 56 -8.98 -12.07 5.08
N ARG A 57 -8.59 -11.20 6.01
CA ARG A 57 -9.39 -10.94 7.22
C ARG A 57 -10.72 -10.23 6.95
N ALA A 58 -10.82 -9.42 5.90
CA ALA A 58 -12.06 -8.74 5.54
C ALA A 58 -13.10 -9.75 5.03
N VAL A 59 -12.67 -10.81 4.37
CA VAL A 59 -13.54 -11.90 3.91
C VAL A 59 -14.00 -12.78 5.09
N LEU A 60 -13.13 -12.99 6.08
CA LEU A 60 -13.42 -13.84 7.24
C LEU A 60 -14.26 -13.14 8.32
N HIS A 61 -14.13 -11.84 8.45
CA HIS A 61 -14.75 -11.02 9.49
C HIS A 61 -15.40 -9.79 8.84
N ALA A 62 -16.73 -9.81 8.68
CA ALA A 62 -17.50 -8.75 8.02
C ALA A 62 -17.30 -7.35 8.66
N ASP A 63 -17.02 -7.30 9.97
CA ASP A 63 -16.79 -6.05 10.72
C ASP A 63 -15.34 -5.56 10.64
N TYR A 64 -14.43 -6.35 10.04
CA TYR A 64 -13.04 -5.97 9.92
C TYR A 64 -12.82 -5.01 8.77
N GLN A 65 -12.44 -3.77 9.10
CA GLN A 65 -12.05 -2.78 8.11
C GLN A 65 -10.51 -2.67 8.06
N PRO A 66 -9.86 -3.20 7.00
CA PRO A 66 -8.43 -3.11 6.87
C PRO A 66 -8.01 -1.66 6.63
N LYS A 67 -6.92 -1.22 7.28
CA LYS A 67 -6.23 0.02 6.90
C LYS A 67 -5.11 -0.35 5.94
N LEU A 68 -5.34 -0.23 4.64
CA LEU A 68 -4.42 -0.65 3.59
C LEU A 68 -3.41 0.44 3.25
N LEU A 69 -2.18 0.02 2.91
CA LEU A 69 -1.13 0.91 2.39
C LEU A 69 -1.32 1.18 0.89
N ASN A 70 -1.84 0.20 0.16
CA ASN A 70 -2.10 0.34 -1.28
C ASN A 70 -3.53 -0.05 -1.64
N SER A 71 -4.11 0.60 -2.65
CA SER A 71 -5.18 0.02 -3.43
C SER A 71 -4.68 -1.22 -4.18
N PHE A 72 -5.60 -2.05 -4.69
CA PHE A 72 -5.20 -3.21 -5.48
C PHE A 72 -4.43 -2.82 -6.76
N GLU A 73 -4.85 -1.75 -7.42
CA GLU A 73 -4.16 -1.23 -8.60
C GLU A 73 -2.75 -0.71 -8.30
N GLU A 74 -2.58 0.02 -7.18
CA GLU A 74 -1.27 0.48 -6.73
C GLU A 74 -0.37 -0.70 -6.40
N LYS A 75 -0.89 -1.71 -5.70
CA LYS A 75 -0.16 -2.94 -5.40
C LYS A 75 0.35 -3.62 -6.68
N LEU A 76 -0.49 -3.75 -7.70
CA LEU A 76 -0.07 -4.33 -8.99
C LEU A 76 1.04 -3.51 -9.65
N LYS A 77 0.96 -2.16 -9.62
CA LYS A 77 2.02 -1.28 -10.14
C LYS A 77 3.34 -1.47 -9.40
N HIS A 78 3.29 -1.54 -8.07
CA HIS A 78 4.50 -1.75 -7.25
C HIS A 78 5.09 -3.16 -7.43
N LEU A 79 4.26 -4.21 -7.56
CA LEU A 79 4.73 -5.54 -7.91
C LEU A 79 5.37 -5.55 -9.31
N ALA A 80 4.78 -4.89 -10.30
CA ALA A 80 5.34 -4.79 -11.64
C ALA A 80 6.74 -4.14 -11.64
N SER A 81 6.96 -3.14 -10.77
CA SER A 81 8.25 -2.47 -10.64
C SER A 81 9.38 -3.35 -10.09
N THR A 82 9.07 -4.53 -9.53
CA THR A 82 10.07 -5.51 -9.06
C THR A 82 10.65 -6.36 -10.20
N GLY A 83 10.02 -6.31 -11.38
CA GLY A 83 10.42 -7.13 -12.52
C GLY A 83 10.04 -8.61 -12.41
N ILE A 84 9.04 -8.95 -11.56
CA ILE A 84 8.44 -10.28 -11.49
C ILE A 84 7.73 -10.62 -12.81
N ASP A 85 7.75 -11.88 -13.25
CA ASP A 85 7.16 -12.27 -14.53
C ASP A 85 5.64 -12.36 -14.46
N TYR A 86 5.11 -13.00 -13.41
CA TYR A 86 3.68 -13.19 -13.21
C TYR A 86 3.19 -12.67 -11.86
N CYS A 87 1.99 -12.09 -11.86
CA CYS A 87 1.19 -11.85 -10.66
C CYS A 87 -0.10 -12.65 -10.78
N ILE A 88 -0.23 -13.72 -10.02
CA ILE A 88 -1.40 -14.57 -9.98
C ILE A 88 -2.34 -14.03 -8.92
N VAL A 89 -3.54 -13.66 -9.33
CA VAL A 89 -4.57 -13.08 -8.48
C VAL A 89 -5.59 -14.18 -8.16
N LEU A 90 -5.61 -14.60 -6.89
CA LEU A 90 -6.60 -15.56 -6.39
C LEU A 90 -7.68 -14.83 -5.61
N ASP A 91 -8.94 -15.16 -5.84
CA ASP A 91 -10.03 -14.71 -4.99
C ASP A 91 -9.98 -15.49 -3.66
N PHE A 92 -9.86 -14.75 -2.55
CA PHE A 92 -9.87 -15.35 -1.22
C PHE A 92 -11.31 -15.59 -0.79
N THR A 93 -11.83 -16.79 -1.11
CA THR A 93 -13.19 -17.20 -0.76
C THR A 93 -13.25 -17.91 0.59
N LEU A 94 -14.46 -18.07 1.16
CA LEU A 94 -14.67 -18.87 2.35
C LEU A 94 -14.27 -20.34 2.14
N GLU A 95 -14.43 -20.87 0.92
CA GLU A 95 -13.98 -22.21 0.56
C GLU A 95 -12.45 -22.30 0.62
N LEU A 96 -11.75 -21.36 -0.02
CA LEU A 96 -10.29 -21.30 0.02
C LEU A 96 -9.76 -21.18 1.45
N SER A 97 -10.42 -20.42 2.32
CA SER A 97 -10.05 -20.19 3.70
C SER A 97 -10.14 -21.43 4.59
N ARG A 98 -10.93 -22.44 4.19
CA ARG A 98 -11.14 -23.69 4.93
C ARG A 98 -10.12 -24.77 4.56
N LEU A 99 -9.36 -24.57 3.48
CA LEU A 99 -8.34 -25.54 3.08
C LEU A 99 -7.23 -25.60 4.13
N THR A 100 -6.89 -26.81 4.54
CA THR A 100 -5.66 -27.07 5.31
C THR A 100 -4.45 -26.67 4.48
N ALA A 101 -3.29 -26.49 5.09
CA ALA A 101 -2.08 -26.20 4.34
C ALA A 101 -1.75 -27.32 3.33
N LYS A 102 -1.98 -28.56 3.70
CA LYS A 102 -1.80 -29.72 2.81
C LYS A 102 -2.69 -29.61 1.57
N GLU A 103 -4.00 -29.41 1.77
CA GLU A 103 -4.95 -29.27 0.64
C GLU A 103 -4.60 -28.10 -0.24
N PHE A 104 -4.26 -26.94 0.34
CA PHE A 104 -3.87 -25.77 -0.41
C PHE A 104 -2.60 -26.01 -1.25
N ILE A 105 -1.58 -26.65 -0.67
CA ILE A 105 -0.35 -27.00 -1.38
C ILE A 105 -0.63 -27.96 -2.54
N THR A 106 -1.36 -29.04 -2.31
CA THR A 106 -1.58 -30.08 -3.32
C THR A 106 -2.55 -29.63 -4.39
N THR A 107 -3.75 -29.15 -4.03
CA THR A 107 -4.82 -28.87 -5.00
C THR A 107 -4.70 -27.50 -5.67
N VAL A 108 -4.23 -26.48 -4.92
CA VAL A 108 -4.14 -25.13 -5.48
C VAL A 108 -2.76 -24.86 -6.05
N LEU A 109 -1.70 -25.03 -5.25
CA LEU A 109 -0.36 -24.62 -5.71
C LEU A 109 0.19 -25.63 -6.76
N ALA A 110 0.13 -26.91 -6.48
CA ALA A 110 0.68 -27.93 -7.38
C ALA A 110 -0.25 -28.22 -8.57
N ASP A 111 -1.48 -28.67 -8.32
CA ASP A 111 -2.36 -29.14 -9.40
C ASP A 111 -2.90 -28.00 -10.27
N ARG A 112 -3.40 -26.92 -9.64
CA ARG A 112 -4.05 -25.82 -10.37
C ARG A 112 -3.07 -24.78 -10.92
N LEU A 113 -2.06 -24.39 -10.14
CA LEU A 113 -1.12 -23.32 -10.49
C LEU A 113 0.22 -23.84 -11.04
N HIS A 114 0.47 -25.14 -10.99
CA HIS A 114 1.68 -25.80 -11.47
C HIS A 114 2.96 -25.20 -10.85
N VAL A 115 2.93 -24.88 -9.56
CA VAL A 115 4.08 -24.39 -8.83
C VAL A 115 5.10 -25.50 -8.68
N ASP A 116 6.28 -25.28 -9.24
CA ASP A 116 7.44 -26.16 -9.15
C ASP A 116 8.18 -25.97 -7.82
N THR A 117 8.43 -24.70 -7.52
CA THR A 117 9.14 -24.31 -6.29
C THR A 117 8.36 -23.20 -5.60
N LEU A 118 8.05 -23.41 -4.32
CA LEU A 118 7.41 -22.43 -3.44
C LEU A 118 8.45 -21.80 -2.51
N LEU A 119 8.70 -20.50 -2.64
CA LEU A 119 9.49 -19.73 -1.69
C LEU A 119 8.56 -19.10 -0.64
N ILE A 120 8.74 -19.46 0.64
CA ILE A 120 7.91 -18.99 1.75
C ILE A 120 8.68 -17.93 2.54
N GLY A 121 8.04 -16.78 2.82
CA GLY A 121 8.60 -15.74 3.68
C GLY A 121 8.95 -16.31 5.07
N TYR A 122 9.95 -15.73 5.72
CA TYR A 122 10.56 -16.26 6.96
C TYR A 122 9.56 -16.60 8.07
N ASP A 123 8.52 -15.78 8.27
CA ASP A 123 7.49 -15.91 9.31
C ASP A 123 6.09 -16.20 8.74
N HIS A 124 5.99 -16.43 7.42
CA HIS A 124 4.70 -16.59 6.76
C HIS A 124 4.09 -17.97 7.04
N ARG A 125 2.82 -17.96 7.44
CA ARG A 125 2.02 -19.16 7.65
C ARG A 125 0.69 -19.05 6.91
N PHE A 126 0.25 -20.15 6.31
CA PHE A 126 -1.02 -20.27 5.61
C PHE A 126 -1.72 -21.59 5.93
N GLY A 127 -2.91 -21.80 5.38
CA GLY A 127 -3.82 -22.91 5.69
C GLY A 127 -4.77 -22.57 6.84
N TYR A 128 -5.82 -23.35 6.95
CA TYR A 128 -6.83 -23.23 8.00
C TYR A 128 -6.15 -23.32 9.38
N ASN A 129 -6.51 -22.41 10.30
CA ASN A 129 -5.95 -22.24 11.63
C ASN A 129 -4.43 -21.95 11.73
N ARG A 130 -3.65 -21.98 10.63
CA ARG A 130 -2.21 -21.71 10.58
C ARG A 130 -1.39 -22.56 11.58
N GLU A 131 -1.81 -23.79 11.78
CA GLU A 131 -1.19 -24.72 12.75
C GLU A 131 0.12 -25.30 12.20
N ASP A 132 0.17 -25.54 10.88
CA ASP A 132 1.35 -26.09 10.22
C ASP A 132 2.48 -25.07 10.12
N GLY A 133 3.72 -25.58 10.20
CA GLY A 133 4.95 -24.84 10.03
C GLY A 133 5.69 -25.20 8.76
N PHE A 134 6.91 -24.68 8.62
CA PHE A 134 7.72 -24.86 7.42
C PHE A 134 8.03 -26.33 7.11
N GLU A 135 8.32 -27.16 8.12
CA GLU A 135 8.66 -28.58 7.94
C GLU A 135 7.49 -29.38 7.36
N GLN A 136 6.27 -29.09 7.82
CA GLN A 136 5.06 -29.69 7.26
C GLN A 136 4.85 -29.28 5.81
N TYR A 137 5.10 -28.00 5.47
CA TYR A 137 5.00 -27.52 4.08
C TYR A 137 6.00 -28.23 3.15
N VAL A 138 7.22 -28.49 3.62
CA VAL A 138 8.21 -29.28 2.88
C VAL A 138 7.68 -30.69 2.60
N THR A 139 7.18 -31.37 3.64
CA THR A 139 6.61 -32.72 3.50
C THR A 139 5.44 -32.76 2.52
N TYR A 140 4.55 -31.75 2.56
CA TYR A 140 3.40 -31.71 1.64
C TYR A 140 3.83 -31.38 0.20
N GLY A 141 4.85 -30.55 0.04
CA GLY A 141 5.42 -30.25 -1.27
C GLY A 141 6.07 -31.46 -1.91
N GLU A 142 6.90 -32.20 -1.16
CA GLU A 142 7.56 -33.44 -1.64
C GLU A 142 6.53 -34.48 -2.12
N ALA A 143 5.37 -34.56 -1.46
CA ALA A 143 4.31 -35.49 -1.84
C ALA A 143 3.66 -35.17 -3.20
N CYS A 144 3.88 -33.98 -3.76
CA CYS A 144 3.37 -33.55 -5.06
C CYS A 144 4.46 -32.98 -5.98
N ASP A 145 5.70 -33.43 -5.84
CA ASP A 145 6.88 -33.06 -6.65
C ASP A 145 7.14 -31.52 -6.67
N MET A 146 6.75 -30.81 -5.60
CA MET A 146 6.98 -29.39 -5.44
C MET A 146 8.05 -29.15 -4.38
N ARG A 147 9.07 -28.37 -4.73
CA ARG A 147 10.11 -27.93 -3.78
C ARG A 147 9.61 -26.78 -2.94
N VAL A 148 9.84 -26.83 -1.62
CA VAL A 148 9.53 -25.73 -0.69
C VAL A 148 10.81 -25.19 -0.09
N ILE A 149 11.03 -23.87 -0.19
CA ILE A 149 12.23 -23.18 0.28
C ILE A 149 11.81 -22.08 1.25
N LYS A 150 12.54 -21.91 2.33
CA LYS A 150 12.36 -20.79 3.26
C LYS A 150 13.23 -19.62 2.81
N ALA A 151 12.63 -18.45 2.66
CA ALA A 151 13.35 -17.22 2.36
C ALA A 151 14.22 -16.77 3.54
N SER A 152 15.28 -16.05 3.25
CA SER A 152 16.09 -15.39 4.27
C SER A 152 15.28 -14.30 4.96
N GLN A 153 15.60 -14.02 6.22
CA GLN A 153 15.01 -12.92 6.94
C GLN A 153 15.63 -11.60 6.47
N TYR A 154 14.81 -10.67 5.98
CA TYR A 154 15.26 -9.31 5.75
C TYR A 154 15.25 -8.53 7.07
N SER A 155 16.37 -7.90 7.40
CA SER A 155 16.46 -6.95 8.52
C SER A 155 17.22 -5.70 8.07
N GLU A 156 16.66 -4.54 8.33
CA GLU A 156 17.32 -3.25 8.18
C GLU A 156 17.70 -2.75 9.58
N GLY A 157 18.94 -2.98 9.99
CA GLY A 157 19.37 -2.79 11.37
C GLY A 157 18.69 -3.78 12.32
N GLU A 158 18.19 -3.31 13.46
CA GLU A 158 17.50 -4.12 14.46
C GLU A 158 15.98 -4.24 14.23
N ALA A 159 15.40 -3.45 13.30
CA ALA A 159 13.97 -3.36 13.09
C ALA A 159 13.48 -4.27 11.95
N ALA A 160 12.44 -5.05 12.22
CA ALA A 160 11.75 -5.81 11.19
C ALA A 160 10.87 -4.88 10.34
N VAL A 161 11.07 -4.90 9.01
CA VAL A 161 10.24 -4.15 8.07
C VAL A 161 8.91 -4.87 7.86
N SER A 162 7.81 -4.23 8.26
CA SER A 162 6.46 -4.79 8.12
C SER A 162 5.42 -3.73 7.72
N SER A 163 4.34 -4.17 7.08
CA SER A 163 3.20 -3.28 6.78
C SER A 163 2.60 -2.64 8.05
N SER A 164 2.68 -3.31 9.20
CA SER A 164 2.19 -2.78 10.48
C SER A 164 3.04 -1.62 10.97
N GLU A 165 4.36 -1.71 10.87
CA GLU A 165 5.26 -0.62 11.24
C GLU A 165 5.06 0.59 10.32
N ILE A 166 4.91 0.37 9.02
CA ILE A 166 4.65 1.46 8.07
C ILE A 166 3.33 2.17 8.38
N ARG A 167 2.26 1.43 8.74
CA ARG A 167 0.99 2.05 9.17
C ARG A 167 1.16 2.89 10.42
N LYS A 168 1.97 2.45 11.38
CA LYS A 168 2.30 3.20 12.59
C LYS A 168 3.04 4.48 12.25
N LEU A 169 4.08 4.43 11.42
CA LEU A 169 4.83 5.60 10.97
C LEU A 169 3.91 6.63 10.29
N LEU A 170 3.01 6.20 9.41
CA LEU A 170 2.03 7.09 8.76
C LEU A 170 1.09 7.73 9.79
N ALA A 171 0.60 6.98 10.77
CA ALA A 171 -0.26 7.50 11.84
C ALA A 171 0.47 8.50 12.74
N GLU A 172 1.79 8.35 12.91
CA GLU A 172 2.68 9.24 13.67
C GLU A 172 3.24 10.41 12.83
N CYS A 173 2.72 10.65 11.63
CA CYS A 173 3.15 11.69 10.69
C CYS A 173 4.58 11.51 10.13
N ARG A 174 5.23 10.40 10.35
CA ARG A 174 6.61 10.07 9.92
C ARG A 174 6.62 9.56 8.49
N VAL A 175 6.15 10.40 7.56
CA VAL A 175 5.93 10.00 6.16
C VAL A 175 7.23 9.77 5.39
N GLU A 176 8.33 10.42 5.78
CA GLU A 176 9.68 10.22 5.21
C GLU A 176 10.20 8.82 5.53
N GLU A 177 10.08 8.39 6.76
CA GLU A 177 10.51 7.05 7.18
C GLU A 177 9.61 5.97 6.58
N ALA A 178 8.30 6.23 6.51
CA ALA A 178 7.38 5.35 5.80
C ALA A 178 7.77 5.21 4.31
N ALA A 179 8.13 6.31 3.65
CA ALA A 179 8.58 6.32 2.25
C ALA A 179 9.88 5.53 2.05
N HIS A 180 10.82 5.61 3.01
CA HIS A 180 12.04 4.81 3.00
C HIS A 180 11.73 3.31 3.03
N LEU A 181 10.90 2.87 3.98
CA LEU A 181 10.52 1.46 4.10
C LEU A 181 9.66 0.97 2.92
N LEU A 182 8.84 1.83 2.32
CA LEU A 182 8.06 1.55 1.12
C LEU A 182 8.90 1.54 -0.16
N THR A 183 10.03 2.27 -0.19
CA THR A 183 10.85 2.58 -1.37
C THR A 183 10.20 3.54 -2.37
N TYR A 184 9.13 4.19 -1.98
CA TYR A 184 8.40 5.21 -2.75
C TYR A 184 7.62 6.13 -1.81
N PRO A 185 7.35 7.39 -2.18
CA PRO A 185 6.53 8.28 -1.38
C PRO A 185 5.10 7.76 -1.25
N TYR A 186 4.57 7.71 -0.02
CA TYR A 186 3.18 7.35 0.21
C TYR A 186 2.25 8.34 -0.48
N GLY A 187 1.15 7.85 -1.04
CA GLY A 187 0.23 8.71 -1.78
C GLY A 187 -1.23 8.35 -1.58
N LEU A 188 -2.10 9.32 -1.83
CA LEU A 188 -3.56 9.19 -1.84
C LEU A 188 -4.11 9.68 -3.18
N LYS A 189 -4.99 8.87 -3.77
CA LYS A 189 -5.78 9.23 -4.94
C LYS A 189 -7.21 9.54 -4.49
N GLY A 190 -7.82 10.55 -5.11
CA GLY A 190 -9.17 10.94 -4.79
C GLY A 190 -9.77 11.90 -5.80
N SER A 191 -10.96 12.38 -5.49
CA SER A 191 -11.70 13.36 -6.26
C SER A 191 -11.82 14.67 -5.50
N ILE A 192 -11.75 15.80 -6.23
CA ILE A 192 -11.90 17.13 -5.64
C ILE A 192 -13.36 17.43 -5.42
N VAL A 193 -13.74 17.66 -4.16
CA VAL A 193 -15.11 17.95 -3.74
C VAL A 193 -15.28 19.39 -3.25
N SER A 194 -16.53 19.84 -3.17
CA SER A 194 -16.86 21.15 -2.64
C SER A 194 -16.55 21.24 -1.15
N GLY A 195 -15.93 22.35 -0.72
CA GLY A 195 -15.70 22.69 0.68
C GLY A 195 -16.26 24.07 1.04
N TYR A 196 -15.98 24.54 2.25
CA TYR A 196 -16.50 25.82 2.77
C TYR A 196 -15.84 27.07 2.18
N LYS A 197 -14.81 26.93 1.33
CA LYS A 197 -14.10 28.01 0.63
C LYS A 197 -13.49 29.06 1.57
N VAL A 198 -13.22 28.73 2.83
CA VAL A 198 -12.64 29.66 3.82
C VAL A 198 -11.23 30.08 3.40
N GLY A 199 -10.38 29.15 2.97
CA GLY A 199 -9.03 29.42 2.51
C GLY A 199 -8.95 30.43 1.37
N ARG A 200 -9.95 30.46 0.45
CA ARG A 200 -10.01 31.44 -0.65
C ARG A 200 -10.12 32.89 -0.13
N LYS A 201 -10.89 33.10 0.95
CA LYS A 201 -11.02 34.44 1.58
C LYS A 201 -9.74 34.89 2.25
N LEU A 202 -8.88 33.94 2.65
CA LEU A 202 -7.60 34.19 3.31
C LEU A 202 -6.41 34.32 2.34
N GLY A 203 -6.63 34.19 1.03
CA GLY A 203 -5.57 34.17 0.03
C GLY A 203 -4.88 32.81 -0.18
N PHE A 204 -5.39 31.76 0.47
CA PHE A 204 -4.89 30.38 0.37
C PHE A 204 -6.02 29.44 -0.11
N PRO A 205 -6.42 29.51 -1.40
CA PRO A 205 -7.46 28.63 -1.90
C PRO A 205 -7.08 27.17 -1.74
N THR A 206 -7.97 26.36 -1.13
CA THR A 206 -7.78 24.91 -0.93
C THR A 206 -8.76 24.09 -1.74
N ALA A 207 -8.34 22.93 -2.20
CA ALA A 207 -9.18 21.87 -2.73
C ALA A 207 -9.39 20.81 -1.66
N ASN A 208 -10.65 20.40 -1.42
CA ASN A 208 -10.98 19.30 -0.53
C ASN A 208 -10.87 17.98 -1.30
N ILE A 209 -10.19 17.00 -0.74
CA ILE A 209 -9.98 15.71 -1.36
C ILE A 209 -10.86 14.67 -0.66
N GLN A 210 -11.68 14.00 -1.44
CA GLN A 210 -12.35 12.77 -1.04
C GLN A 210 -11.53 11.60 -1.58
N VAL A 211 -10.98 10.79 -0.68
CA VAL A 211 -10.16 9.62 -1.06
C VAL A 211 -11.07 8.57 -1.68
N ASP A 212 -10.66 8.02 -2.84
CA ASP A 212 -11.46 7.05 -3.59
C ASP A 212 -11.52 5.70 -2.86
N GLU A 213 -10.43 5.29 -2.23
CA GLU A 213 -10.30 4.00 -1.53
C GLU A 213 -10.62 4.12 -0.04
N PRO A 214 -11.77 3.64 0.43
CA PRO A 214 -12.23 3.86 1.81
C PRO A 214 -11.34 3.18 2.86
N PHE A 215 -10.61 2.12 2.47
CA PHE A 215 -9.73 1.37 3.37
C PHE A 215 -8.29 1.85 3.37
N LYS A 216 -7.95 2.85 2.54
CA LYS A 216 -6.59 3.36 2.49
C LYS A 216 -6.29 4.18 3.73
N ILE A 217 -5.12 3.95 4.36
CA ILE A 217 -4.73 4.69 5.56
C ILE A 217 -4.47 6.17 5.21
N ILE A 218 -5.05 7.05 5.97
CA ILE A 218 -4.77 8.49 5.93
C ILE A 218 -3.71 8.77 6.99
N PRO A 219 -2.60 9.47 6.66
CA PRO A 219 -1.59 9.87 7.64
C PRO A 219 -2.15 10.70 8.79
N GLY A 220 -1.37 10.84 9.84
CA GLY A 220 -1.77 11.60 11.04
C GLY A 220 -2.10 13.07 10.76
N ILE A 221 -2.76 13.72 11.73
CA ILE A 221 -3.21 15.11 11.62
C ILE A 221 -1.99 16.05 11.56
N GLY A 222 -1.99 16.99 10.62
CA GLY A 222 -0.91 17.97 10.44
C GLY A 222 -0.86 18.60 9.07
N VAL A 223 0.19 19.38 8.84
CA VAL A 223 0.51 20.03 7.58
C VAL A 223 1.67 19.29 6.90
N TYR A 224 1.54 19.04 5.60
CA TYR A 224 2.48 18.25 4.81
C TYR A 224 2.90 18.98 3.54
N ALA A 225 4.16 18.84 3.18
CA ALA A 225 4.65 19.11 1.84
C ALA A 225 4.32 17.90 0.94
N VAL A 226 3.59 18.13 -0.14
CA VAL A 226 3.13 17.09 -1.05
C VAL A 226 3.39 17.45 -2.51
N ARG A 227 3.65 16.43 -3.34
CA ARG A 227 3.53 16.57 -4.79
C ARG A 227 2.09 16.30 -5.19
N VAL A 228 1.53 17.16 -6.02
CA VAL A 228 0.15 17.06 -6.52
C VAL A 228 0.19 16.74 -8.00
N TYR A 229 -0.53 15.68 -8.39
CA TYR A 229 -0.72 15.29 -9.79
C TYR A 229 -2.18 15.56 -10.17
N LEU A 230 -2.37 16.42 -11.13
CA LEU A 230 -3.67 16.90 -11.59
C LEU A 230 -3.62 17.11 -13.11
N ASN A 231 -4.55 16.51 -13.83
CA ASN A 231 -4.65 16.64 -15.31
C ASN A 231 -3.32 16.34 -16.03
N GLY A 232 -2.57 15.33 -15.58
CA GLY A 232 -1.28 14.94 -16.18
C GLY A 232 -0.10 15.85 -15.85
N GLN A 233 -0.31 16.90 -15.04
CA GLN A 233 0.74 17.82 -14.61
C GLN A 233 1.07 17.63 -13.13
N ARG A 234 2.31 17.98 -12.75
CA ARG A 234 2.83 17.91 -11.38
C ARG A 234 2.99 19.31 -10.80
N TYR A 235 2.43 19.50 -9.62
CA TYR A 235 2.49 20.75 -8.85
C TYR A 235 3.08 20.52 -7.47
N LYS A 236 3.52 21.59 -6.82
CA LYS A 236 3.80 21.63 -5.38
C LYS A 236 2.51 21.87 -4.62
N GLY A 237 2.34 21.25 -3.45
CA GLY A 237 1.16 21.42 -2.63
C GLY A 237 1.46 21.45 -1.14
N MET A 238 0.69 22.26 -0.42
CA MET A 238 0.61 22.24 1.05
C MET A 238 -0.69 21.55 1.43
N LEU A 239 -0.62 20.36 2.00
CA LEU A 239 -1.78 19.56 2.40
C LEU A 239 -1.97 19.65 3.90
N TYR A 240 -3.20 19.93 4.32
CA TYR A 240 -3.63 19.85 5.71
C TYR A 240 -4.54 18.63 5.89
N ILE A 241 -4.22 17.81 6.89
CA ILE A 241 -5.08 16.74 7.42
C ILE A 241 -5.57 17.19 8.78
N GLY A 242 -6.88 17.25 8.97
CA GLY A 242 -7.50 17.69 10.21
C GLY A 242 -8.81 17.01 10.52
N ASN A 243 -9.29 17.16 11.74
CA ASN A 243 -10.63 16.70 12.12
C ASN A 243 -11.64 17.81 11.89
N ARG A 244 -12.80 17.47 11.33
CA ARG A 244 -13.99 18.34 11.36
C ARG A 244 -14.77 18.09 12.65
N PRO A 245 -14.98 19.09 13.49
CA PRO A 245 -15.98 18.98 14.54
C PRO A 245 -17.37 18.94 13.86
N THR A 246 -17.98 17.77 13.76
CA THR A 246 -19.39 17.58 13.38
C THR A 246 -20.18 17.19 14.60
N LEU A 247 -21.45 17.63 14.64
CA LEU A 247 -22.39 17.30 15.74
C LEU A 247 -22.82 15.82 15.72
N ASP A 248 -22.47 15.07 14.67
CA ASP A 248 -22.71 13.64 14.54
C ASP A 248 -21.41 12.86 14.76
N ASN A 249 -21.43 11.97 15.71
CA ASN A 249 -20.43 11.05 16.26
C ASN A 249 -19.50 10.35 15.24
N GLY A 250 -18.69 11.05 14.47
CA GLY A 250 -17.71 10.48 13.56
C GLY A 250 -16.45 11.34 13.46
N ASP A 251 -15.28 10.72 13.55
CA ASP A 251 -13.98 11.34 13.21
C ASP A 251 -13.92 11.64 11.71
N ASN A 252 -14.58 12.70 11.26
CA ASN A 252 -14.55 13.14 9.88
C ASN A 252 -13.19 13.81 9.60
N ILE A 253 -12.22 13.00 9.18
CA ILE A 253 -10.93 13.51 8.69
C ILE A 253 -11.17 14.29 7.40
N THR A 254 -10.59 15.50 7.32
CA THR A 254 -10.60 16.32 6.12
C THR A 254 -9.20 16.43 5.54
N LEU A 255 -9.12 16.36 4.22
CA LEU A 255 -7.90 16.59 3.45
C LEU A 255 -8.10 17.84 2.61
N GLU A 256 -7.32 18.87 2.89
CA GLU A 256 -7.37 20.15 2.18
C GLU A 256 -6.00 20.48 1.59
N VAL A 257 -5.89 20.57 0.27
CA VAL A 257 -4.62 20.91 -0.38
C VAL A 257 -4.67 22.31 -1.01
N ASN A 258 -3.72 23.16 -0.63
CA ASN A 258 -3.39 24.37 -1.36
C ASN A 258 -2.35 24.01 -2.43
N ILE A 259 -2.73 24.12 -3.71
CA ILE A 259 -1.84 23.87 -4.85
C ILE A 259 -1.07 25.16 -5.12
N LEU A 260 0.24 25.15 -4.93
CA LEU A 260 1.09 26.33 -5.05
C LEU A 260 1.14 26.80 -6.52
N ASN A 261 1.00 28.14 -6.70
CA ASN A 261 1.07 28.80 -8.01
C ASN A 261 0.06 28.27 -9.04
N PHE A 262 -1.07 27.80 -8.55
CA PHE A 262 -2.16 27.28 -9.37
C PHE A 262 -3.40 28.18 -9.27
N SER A 263 -4.04 28.41 -10.40
CA SER A 263 -5.35 29.06 -10.50
C SER A 263 -6.22 28.33 -11.50
N GLY A 264 -7.45 28.00 -11.14
CA GLY A 264 -8.39 27.31 -12.02
C GLY A 264 -9.54 26.66 -11.27
N ASN A 265 -10.55 26.24 -12.03
CA ASN A 265 -11.64 25.42 -11.50
C ASN A 265 -11.28 23.95 -11.69
N ILE A 266 -11.20 23.21 -10.59
CA ILE A 266 -10.76 21.80 -10.56
C ILE A 266 -11.76 20.88 -9.86
N TYR A 267 -12.98 21.37 -9.59
CA TYR A 267 -14.01 20.51 -8.99
C TYR A 267 -14.31 19.30 -9.87
N ASN A 268 -14.54 18.17 -9.23
CA ASN A 268 -14.80 16.86 -9.83
C ASN A 268 -13.62 16.28 -10.64
N ASN A 269 -12.43 16.90 -10.61
CA ASN A 269 -11.25 16.31 -11.21
C ASN A 269 -10.64 15.27 -10.27
N GLU A 270 -10.04 14.24 -10.85
CA GLU A 270 -9.16 13.34 -10.13
C GLU A 270 -7.89 14.04 -9.68
N ILE A 271 -7.44 13.75 -8.48
CA ILE A 271 -6.21 14.27 -7.91
C ILE A 271 -5.44 13.14 -7.23
N THR A 272 -4.13 13.15 -7.39
CA THR A 272 -3.24 12.30 -6.59
C THR A 272 -2.28 13.19 -5.83
N VAL A 273 -2.12 12.94 -4.52
CA VAL A 273 -1.14 13.60 -3.68
C VAL A 273 -0.13 12.58 -3.18
N THR A 274 1.16 12.89 -3.24
CA THR A 274 2.23 12.07 -2.64
C THR A 274 2.92 12.86 -1.54
N PHE A 275 3.03 12.26 -0.37
CA PHE A 275 3.61 12.87 0.82
C PHE A 275 5.13 12.87 0.72
N ILE A 276 5.72 14.05 0.87
CA ILE A 276 7.18 14.21 0.84
C ILE A 276 7.72 14.42 2.24
N GLN A 277 7.10 15.33 3.02
CA GLN A 277 7.55 15.62 4.37
C GLN A 277 6.41 16.15 5.24
N HIS A 278 6.45 15.78 6.53
CA HIS A 278 5.63 16.40 7.55
C HIS A 278 6.22 17.77 7.94
N VAL A 279 5.41 18.82 7.88
CA VAL A 279 5.86 20.21 8.18
C VAL A 279 5.64 20.54 9.65
N ARG A 280 4.45 20.26 10.14
CA ARG A 280 4.07 20.48 11.56
C ARG A 280 2.76 19.79 11.93
N GLY A 281 2.54 19.61 13.21
CA GLY A 281 1.24 19.22 13.76
C GLY A 281 0.19 20.32 13.69
N ASP A 282 -1.00 20.01 14.20
CA ASP A 282 -2.10 20.97 14.29
C ASP A 282 -1.82 22.06 15.34
N ILE A 283 -2.25 23.29 15.06
CA ILE A 283 -2.08 24.47 15.93
C ILE A 283 -3.43 25.19 16.01
N LYS A 284 -3.83 25.57 17.24
CA LYS A 284 -4.96 26.47 17.47
C LYS A 284 -4.49 27.91 17.41
N PHE A 285 -5.27 28.77 16.75
CA PHE A 285 -4.99 30.20 16.60
C PHE A 285 -6.10 31.01 17.29
N ASP A 286 -5.71 32.01 18.06
CA ASP A 286 -6.66 32.92 18.72
C ASP A 286 -7.18 33.99 17.77
N THR A 287 -6.41 34.34 16.73
CA THR A 287 -6.79 35.35 15.76
C THR A 287 -6.58 34.88 14.31
N LEU A 288 -7.32 35.52 13.40
CA LEU A 288 -7.21 35.23 11.96
C LEU A 288 -5.83 35.63 11.42
N ASP A 289 -5.24 36.71 11.92
CA ASP A 289 -3.93 37.20 11.51
C ASP A 289 -2.83 36.19 11.85
N GLN A 290 -2.89 35.58 13.06
CA GLN A 290 -1.96 34.50 13.45
C GLN A 290 -2.06 33.31 12.49
N LEU A 291 -3.27 32.93 12.09
CA LEU A 291 -3.47 31.85 11.12
C LEU A 291 -2.85 32.22 9.74
N ILE A 292 -3.12 33.42 9.25
CA ILE A 292 -2.58 33.90 7.96
C ILE A 292 -1.05 33.92 7.97
N ASP A 293 -0.43 34.41 9.05
CA ASP A 293 1.03 34.46 9.16
C ASP A 293 1.64 33.08 9.25
N GLN A 294 0.97 32.13 9.93
CA GLN A 294 1.44 30.73 9.93
C GLN A 294 1.31 30.09 8.55
N LEU A 295 0.21 30.32 7.84
CA LEU A 295 0.03 29.80 6.46
C LEU A 295 1.11 30.32 5.50
N LYS A 296 1.57 31.57 5.64
CA LYS A 296 2.69 32.11 4.85
C LYS A 296 3.98 31.37 5.16
N LYS A 297 4.32 31.15 6.45
CA LYS A 297 5.50 30.41 6.87
C LYS A 297 5.47 28.96 6.39
N ASP A 298 4.33 28.31 6.51
CA ASP A 298 4.14 26.94 6.02
C ASP A 298 4.36 26.85 4.52
N ARG A 299 3.80 27.80 3.74
CA ARG A 299 3.98 27.89 2.29
C ARG A 299 5.45 28.05 1.88
N GLU A 300 6.18 28.93 2.55
CA GLU A 300 7.62 29.14 2.32
C GLU A 300 8.42 27.86 2.63
N THR A 301 8.09 27.18 3.73
CA THR A 301 8.71 25.92 4.10
C THR A 301 8.42 24.83 3.07
N VAL A 302 7.16 24.67 2.68
CA VAL A 302 6.76 23.70 1.65
C VAL A 302 7.43 23.99 0.32
N ASP A 303 7.51 25.25 -0.11
CA ASP A 303 8.17 25.60 -1.37
C ASP A 303 9.65 25.26 -1.35
N ARG A 304 10.35 25.49 -0.25
CA ARG A 304 11.75 25.11 -0.04
C ARG A 304 11.93 23.58 -0.10
N ILE A 305 11.16 22.82 0.68
CA ILE A 305 11.23 21.33 0.69
C ILE A 305 11.01 20.76 -0.71
N LEU A 306 10.10 21.33 -1.47
CA LEU A 306 9.73 20.80 -2.79
C LEU A 306 10.57 21.37 -3.95
N THR A 307 11.54 22.24 -3.66
CA THR A 307 12.47 22.76 -4.68
C THR A 307 13.70 21.89 -4.80
N GLU A 308 14.08 21.24 -3.71
CA GLU A 308 15.14 20.23 -3.68
C GLU A 308 14.66 18.92 -4.35
#